data_9d074350fec74f5f425aa26bfbe8d9f8
#
_entry.id   9d074350fec74f5f425aa26bfbe8d9f8
#
_cell.length_a   1.000
_cell.length_b   1.000
_cell.length_c   1.000
_cell.angle_alpha   90.00
_cell.angle_beta   90.00
_cell.angle_gamma   90.00
#
_symmetry.space_group_name_H-M   'P 1'
#
loop_
_entity.id
_entity.type
_entity.pdbx_description
1 polymer ?
#
loop_
_entity_poly.entity_id
_entity_poly.type
_entity_poly.pdbx_seq_one_letter_code
_entity_poly.pdbx_strand_id
1 'polypeptide(L)'
;MGLILDSSVLVTAERQGQNARQMLTSVAQRVSETEIAISVVTLIELAHGAARANTSERKAKRQKFIEELQTAMPIHPVTVPVALRAGKIDGENRARGVQVALPDLLIGVTALELGYSVGTSNLRDFQRVPGLTVVRL
;
A
#
# COMPACT_ATOMS: atom_id res chain seq x y z
N MET A 1 11.63 -7.65 -10.51
CA MET A 1 11.05 -7.59 -9.16
C MET A 1 10.23 -6.34 -9.01
N GLY A 2 9.42 -6.28 -8.00
CA GLY A 2 8.52 -5.17 -7.84
C GLY A 2 8.36 -4.70 -6.40
N LEU A 3 7.69 -3.57 -6.26
CA LEU A 3 7.44 -2.90 -5.01
C LEU A 3 5.97 -2.55 -4.92
N ILE A 4 5.32 -2.95 -3.83
CA ILE A 4 3.96 -2.52 -3.50
C ILE A 4 4.08 -1.36 -2.51
N LEU A 5 3.52 -0.21 -2.86
CA LEU A 5 3.52 0.95 -1.96
C LEU A 5 2.37 0.88 -0.98
N ASP A 6 2.67 1.09 0.28
CA ASP A 6 1.68 1.28 1.33
C ASP A 6 1.10 2.71 1.25
N SER A 7 -0.11 2.89 1.77
CA SER A 7 -0.80 4.17 1.76
C SER A 7 -0.02 5.30 2.44
N SER A 8 0.84 4.99 3.43
CA SER A 8 1.64 6.00 4.11
C SER A 8 2.53 6.80 3.16
N VAL A 9 3.12 6.13 2.17
CA VAL A 9 3.98 6.76 1.15
C VAL A 9 3.16 7.72 0.29
N LEU A 10 1.97 7.28 -0.11
CA LEU A 10 1.07 8.06 -0.97
C LEU A 10 0.51 9.28 -0.24
N VAL A 11 0.08 9.11 0.99
CA VAL A 11 -0.47 10.21 1.81
C VAL A 11 0.62 11.26 2.10
N THR A 12 1.84 10.82 2.38
CA THR A 12 2.96 11.74 2.60
C THR A 12 3.26 12.55 1.33
N ALA A 13 3.29 11.91 0.17
CA ALA A 13 3.51 12.59 -1.11
C ALA A 13 2.40 13.62 -1.39
N GLU A 14 1.16 13.25 -1.15
CA GLU A 14 0.02 14.15 -1.32
C GLU A 14 0.13 15.38 -0.41
N ARG A 15 0.52 15.18 0.84
CA ARG A 15 0.73 16.29 1.80
C ARG A 15 1.85 17.23 1.36
N GLN A 16 2.83 16.70 0.64
CA GLN A 16 3.94 17.49 0.10
C GLN A 16 3.57 18.18 -1.23
N GLY A 17 2.33 18.07 -1.67
CA GLY A 17 1.85 18.70 -2.88
C GLY A 17 2.20 17.95 -4.16
N GLN A 18 2.66 16.72 -4.07
CA GLN A 18 2.97 15.90 -5.24
C GLN A 18 1.71 15.30 -5.85
N ASN A 19 1.64 15.27 -7.18
CA ASN A 19 0.66 14.45 -7.86
C ASN A 19 1.18 13.00 -7.96
N ALA A 20 0.35 12.10 -8.51
CA ALA A 20 0.71 10.69 -8.58
C ALA A 20 1.98 10.43 -9.40
N ARG A 21 2.17 11.13 -10.52
CA ARG A 21 3.36 10.97 -11.35
C ARG A 21 4.63 11.46 -10.68
N GLN A 22 4.54 12.60 -10.00
CA GLN A 22 5.67 13.15 -9.24
C GLN A 22 6.08 12.21 -8.12
N MET A 23 5.11 11.65 -7.42
CA MET A 23 5.34 10.66 -6.37
C MET A 23 6.03 9.41 -6.95
N LEU A 24 5.52 8.88 -8.06
CA LEU A 24 6.08 7.71 -8.71
C LEU A 24 7.53 7.96 -9.14
N THR A 25 7.82 9.11 -9.74
CA THR A 25 9.18 9.49 -10.14
C THR A 25 10.11 9.56 -8.91
N SER A 26 9.64 10.18 -7.85
CA SER A 26 10.40 10.30 -6.60
C SER A 26 10.73 8.93 -6.00
N VAL A 27 9.76 8.04 -5.96
CA VAL A 27 9.99 6.67 -5.46
C VAL A 27 10.95 5.91 -6.37
N ALA A 28 10.77 6.00 -7.68
CA ALA A 28 11.62 5.31 -8.66
C ALA A 28 13.09 5.71 -8.54
N GLN A 29 13.37 6.94 -8.12
CA GLN A 29 14.74 7.42 -7.89
C GLN A 29 15.38 6.84 -6.63
N ARG A 30 14.55 6.33 -5.71
CA ARG A 30 14.99 5.83 -4.40
C ARG A 30 15.08 4.32 -4.33
N VAL A 31 14.55 3.61 -5.32
CA VAL A 31 14.51 2.15 -5.36
C VAL A 31 15.01 1.65 -6.71
N SER A 32 15.45 0.39 -6.75
CA SER A 32 15.95 -0.24 -7.97
C SER A 32 14.93 -1.20 -8.61
N GLU A 33 13.71 -1.22 -8.09
CA GLU A 33 12.66 -2.14 -8.55
C GLU A 33 12.13 -1.74 -9.93
N THR A 34 11.78 -2.73 -10.75
CA THR A 34 11.31 -2.49 -12.12
C THR A 34 9.82 -2.18 -12.20
N GLU A 35 9.03 -2.65 -11.25
CA GLU A 35 7.61 -2.34 -11.16
C GLU A 35 7.28 -1.72 -9.82
N ILE A 36 6.55 -0.62 -9.86
CA ILE A 36 5.99 0.03 -8.66
C ILE A 36 4.49 -0.02 -8.82
N ALA A 37 3.81 -0.56 -7.82
CA ALA A 37 2.38 -0.83 -7.87
C ALA A 37 1.73 -0.58 -6.52
N ILE A 38 0.41 -0.62 -6.48
CA ILE A 38 -0.37 -0.55 -5.24
C ILE A 38 -1.40 -1.68 -5.21
N SER A 39 -1.91 -1.97 -4.01
CA SER A 39 -3.04 -2.88 -3.81
C SER A 39 -4.35 -2.13 -3.91
N VAL A 40 -5.43 -2.82 -4.31
CA VAL A 40 -6.80 -2.29 -4.20
C VAL A 40 -7.13 -1.86 -2.77
N VAL A 41 -6.51 -2.47 -1.77
CA VAL A 41 -6.69 -2.11 -0.35
C VAL A 41 -6.25 -0.67 -0.11
N THR A 42 -5.16 -0.25 -0.73
CA THR A 42 -4.69 1.15 -0.66
C THR A 42 -5.73 2.12 -1.25
N LEU A 43 -6.39 1.72 -2.33
CA LEU A 43 -7.48 2.53 -2.90
C LEU A 43 -8.65 2.66 -1.92
N ILE A 44 -8.97 1.58 -1.20
CA ILE A 44 -10.03 1.62 -0.18
C ILE A 44 -9.66 2.64 0.90
N GLU A 45 -8.43 2.62 1.38
CA GLU A 45 -7.98 3.56 2.42
C GLU A 45 -8.02 5.01 1.94
N LEU A 46 -7.57 5.26 0.71
CA LEU A 46 -7.60 6.60 0.13
C LEU A 46 -9.02 7.09 -0.10
N ALA A 47 -9.90 6.24 -0.62
CA ALA A 47 -11.30 6.57 -0.86
C ALA A 47 -12.04 6.83 0.46
N HIS A 48 -11.74 6.04 1.51
CA HIS A 48 -12.25 6.30 2.84
C HIS A 48 -11.85 7.70 3.32
N GLY A 49 -10.59 8.07 3.13
CA GLY A 49 -10.10 9.40 3.49
C GLY A 49 -10.80 10.52 2.71
N ALA A 50 -11.11 10.30 1.43
CA ALA A 50 -11.86 11.27 0.63
C ALA A 50 -13.27 11.46 1.18
N ALA A 51 -13.95 10.38 1.53
CA ALA A 51 -15.31 10.43 2.08
C ALA A 51 -15.35 11.13 3.45
N ARG A 52 -14.25 11.04 4.21
CA ARG A 52 -14.11 11.64 5.53
C ARG A 52 -13.52 13.06 5.50
N ALA A 53 -13.15 13.56 4.34
CA ALA A 53 -12.56 14.88 4.22
C ALA A 53 -13.54 15.96 4.71
N ASN A 54 -13.01 16.92 5.47
CA ASN A 54 -13.82 17.94 6.15
C ASN A 54 -14.13 19.19 5.27
N THR A 55 -13.61 19.22 4.05
CA THR A 55 -13.92 20.28 3.09
C THR A 55 -14.14 19.70 1.69
N SER A 56 -14.94 20.35 0.88
CA SER A 56 -15.17 19.95 -0.52
C SER A 56 -13.88 20.01 -1.33
N GLU A 57 -13.03 20.97 -1.03
CA GLU A 57 -11.73 21.14 -1.70
C GLU A 57 -10.80 19.96 -1.44
N ARG A 58 -10.68 19.53 -0.18
CA ARG A 58 -9.86 18.39 0.19
C ARG A 58 -10.38 17.08 -0.41
N LYS A 59 -11.70 16.93 -0.42
CA LYS A 59 -12.35 15.78 -1.03
C LYS A 59 -12.03 15.69 -2.52
N ALA A 60 -12.22 16.80 -3.25
CA ALA A 60 -11.96 16.86 -4.69
C ALA A 60 -10.48 16.57 -5.00
N LYS A 61 -9.57 17.12 -4.19
CA LYS A 61 -8.13 16.90 -4.35
C LYS A 61 -7.75 15.45 -4.18
N ARG A 62 -8.27 14.76 -3.15
CA ARG A 62 -8.02 13.35 -2.91
C ARG A 62 -8.60 12.49 -4.02
N GLN A 63 -9.81 12.81 -4.50
CA GLN A 63 -10.44 12.09 -5.61
C GLN A 63 -9.62 12.20 -6.88
N LYS A 64 -9.06 13.36 -7.17
CA LYS A 64 -8.18 13.57 -8.32
C LYS A 64 -6.90 12.72 -8.17
N PHE A 65 -6.31 12.70 -6.99
CA PHE A 65 -5.12 11.90 -6.73
C PHE A 65 -5.39 10.41 -6.96
N ILE A 66 -6.54 9.91 -6.50
CA ILE A 66 -6.96 8.52 -6.72
C ILE A 66 -7.09 8.22 -8.22
N GLU A 67 -7.71 9.11 -8.99
CA GLU A 67 -7.83 8.95 -10.45
C GLU A 67 -6.45 8.88 -11.11
N GLU A 68 -5.55 9.75 -10.71
CA GLU A 68 -4.18 9.77 -11.24
C GLU A 68 -3.43 8.47 -10.94
N LEU A 69 -3.60 7.91 -9.76
CA LEU A 69 -2.96 6.64 -9.38
C LEU A 69 -3.38 5.52 -10.31
N GLN A 70 -4.64 5.47 -10.69
CA GLN A 70 -5.19 4.41 -11.54
C GLN A 70 -4.59 4.41 -12.94
N THR A 71 -4.11 5.55 -13.42
CA THR A 71 -3.45 5.65 -14.72
C THR A 71 -1.94 5.59 -14.63
N ALA A 72 -1.36 5.84 -13.45
CA ALA A 72 0.08 5.95 -13.28
C ALA A 72 0.77 4.62 -13.00
N MET A 73 0.06 3.64 -12.41
CA MET A 73 0.70 2.39 -12.00
C MET A 73 -0.29 1.23 -11.94
N PRO A 74 0.20 -0.01 -11.98
CA PRO A 74 -0.64 -1.20 -11.80
C PRO A 74 -1.28 -1.22 -10.42
N ILE A 75 -2.51 -1.74 -10.36
CA ILE A 75 -3.26 -1.93 -9.13
C ILE A 75 -3.60 -3.41 -9.02
N HIS A 76 -3.10 -4.05 -7.98
CA HIS A 76 -3.28 -5.49 -7.79
C HIS A 76 -4.49 -5.79 -6.92
N PRO A 77 -5.33 -6.74 -7.33
CA PRO A 77 -6.49 -7.15 -6.54
C PRO A 77 -6.09 -8.03 -5.36
N VAL A 78 -7.01 -8.18 -4.42
CA VAL A 78 -6.91 -9.22 -3.40
C VAL A 78 -7.46 -10.51 -4.05
N THR A 79 -6.56 -11.42 -4.37
CA THR A 79 -6.91 -12.70 -5.01
C THR A 79 -7.30 -13.75 -4.00
N VAL A 80 -7.84 -14.89 -4.47
CA VAL A 80 -8.12 -16.03 -3.59
C VAL A 80 -6.86 -16.53 -2.89
N PRO A 81 -5.71 -16.74 -3.58
CA PRO A 81 -4.48 -17.12 -2.89
C PRO A 81 -4.03 -16.11 -1.82
N VAL A 82 -4.16 -14.81 -2.09
CA VAL A 82 -3.85 -13.77 -1.10
C VAL A 82 -4.76 -13.90 0.11
N ALA A 83 -6.05 -14.06 -0.09
CA ALA A 83 -7.03 -14.16 0.99
C ALA A 83 -6.74 -15.38 1.89
N LEU A 84 -6.49 -16.54 1.30
CA LEU A 84 -6.22 -17.76 2.04
C LEU A 84 -4.91 -17.67 2.83
N ARG A 85 -3.87 -17.14 2.21
CA ARG A 85 -2.58 -16.95 2.87
C ARG A 85 -2.65 -15.93 4.00
N ALA A 86 -3.37 -14.84 3.79
CA ALA A 86 -3.59 -13.82 4.81
C ALA A 86 -4.31 -14.39 6.03
N GLY A 87 -5.36 -15.18 5.81
CA GLY A 87 -6.09 -15.84 6.89
C GLY A 87 -5.22 -16.78 7.70
N LYS A 88 -4.38 -17.57 7.01
CA LYS A 88 -3.44 -18.47 7.68
C LYS A 88 -2.43 -17.71 8.53
N ILE A 89 -1.81 -16.68 7.98
CA ILE A 89 -0.82 -15.85 8.70
C ILE A 89 -1.49 -15.19 9.91
N ASP A 90 -2.68 -14.62 9.74
CA ASP A 90 -3.41 -13.97 10.83
C ASP A 90 -3.68 -14.96 11.97
N GLY A 91 -4.17 -16.14 11.65
CA GLY A 91 -4.45 -17.18 12.64
C GLY A 91 -3.21 -17.62 13.38
N GLU A 92 -2.10 -17.87 12.66
CA GLU A 92 -0.84 -18.27 13.26
C GLU A 92 -0.24 -17.15 14.12
N ASN A 93 -0.32 -15.89 13.67
CA ASN A 93 0.14 -14.74 14.43
C ASN A 93 -0.64 -14.57 15.73
N ARG A 94 -1.96 -14.65 15.67
CA ARG A 94 -2.84 -14.49 16.86
C ARG A 94 -2.60 -15.59 17.87
N ALA A 95 -2.29 -16.81 17.43
CA ALA A 95 -1.93 -17.91 18.32
C ALA A 95 -0.66 -17.61 19.13
N ARG A 96 0.21 -16.72 18.62
CA ARG A 96 1.43 -16.26 19.31
C ARG A 96 1.25 -14.90 19.98
N GLY A 97 0.02 -14.38 20.04
CA GLY A 97 -0.26 -13.07 20.62
C GLY A 97 0.14 -11.90 19.72
N VAL A 98 0.33 -12.15 18.43
CA VAL A 98 0.71 -11.11 17.46
C VAL A 98 -0.50 -10.74 16.60
N GLN A 99 -0.71 -9.46 16.38
CA GLN A 99 -1.80 -8.97 15.54
C GLN A 99 -1.28 -7.93 14.54
N VAL A 100 -1.65 -8.14 13.26
CA VAL A 100 -1.40 -7.19 12.19
C VAL A 100 -2.76 -6.68 11.71
N ALA A 101 -2.88 -5.37 11.53
CA ALA A 101 -4.13 -4.78 11.03
C ALA A 101 -4.47 -5.38 9.65
N LEU A 102 -5.74 -5.67 9.42
CA LEU A 102 -6.18 -6.35 8.19
C LEU A 102 -5.71 -5.65 6.91
N PRO A 103 -5.82 -4.32 6.75
CA PRO A 103 -5.32 -3.68 5.54
C PRO A 103 -3.82 -3.92 5.31
N ASP A 104 -3.01 -3.80 6.34
CA ASP A 104 -1.56 -4.02 6.24
C ASP A 104 -1.24 -5.48 5.91
N LEU A 105 -1.98 -6.39 6.50
CA LEU A 105 -1.82 -7.82 6.23
C LEU A 105 -2.12 -8.12 4.75
N LEU A 106 -3.22 -7.58 4.21
CA LEU A 106 -3.59 -7.80 2.82
C LEU A 106 -2.57 -7.19 1.85
N ILE A 107 -2.09 -5.99 2.14
CA ILE A 107 -1.04 -5.35 1.35
C ILE A 107 0.23 -6.19 1.36
N GLY A 108 0.67 -6.61 2.55
CA GLY A 108 1.87 -7.42 2.72
C GLY A 108 1.78 -8.77 2.03
N VAL A 109 0.65 -9.46 2.16
CA VAL A 109 0.45 -10.77 1.52
C VAL A 109 0.33 -10.66 0.00
N THR A 110 -0.25 -9.57 -0.50
CA THR A 110 -0.25 -9.29 -1.94
C THR A 110 1.20 -9.23 -2.46
N ALA A 111 2.07 -8.51 -1.75
CA ALA A 111 3.48 -8.45 -2.10
C ALA A 111 4.14 -9.82 -2.06
N LEU A 112 3.89 -10.62 -1.01
CA LEU A 112 4.43 -11.97 -0.89
C LEU A 112 4.03 -12.84 -2.09
N GLU A 113 2.76 -12.84 -2.48
CA GLU A 113 2.26 -13.65 -3.59
C GLU A 113 2.85 -13.24 -4.92
N LEU A 114 3.21 -11.96 -5.08
CA LEU A 114 3.84 -11.45 -6.29
C LEU A 114 5.37 -11.62 -6.28
N GLY A 115 5.96 -11.97 -5.15
CA GLY A 115 7.41 -11.95 -4.98
C GLY A 115 7.97 -10.53 -4.92
N TYR A 116 7.16 -9.58 -4.46
CA TYR A 116 7.51 -8.17 -4.35
C TYR A 116 7.85 -7.78 -2.91
N SER A 117 8.49 -6.63 -2.75
CA SER A 117 8.69 -5.99 -1.45
C SER A 117 7.56 -5.00 -1.19
N VAL A 118 7.42 -4.58 0.07
CA VAL A 118 6.53 -3.46 0.44
C VAL A 118 7.37 -2.22 0.71
N GLY A 119 7.00 -1.10 0.10
CA GLY A 119 7.57 0.21 0.39
C GLY A 119 6.66 0.97 1.34
N THR A 120 7.18 1.39 2.48
CA THR A 120 6.41 2.06 3.53
C THR A 120 7.25 3.05 4.32
N SER A 121 6.61 4.05 4.90
CA SER A 121 7.23 4.90 5.92
C SER A 121 7.05 4.33 7.33
N ASN A 122 6.24 3.28 7.49
CA ASN A 122 5.94 2.63 8.78
C ASN A 122 6.39 1.17 8.76
N LEU A 123 7.69 0.93 8.94
CA LEU A 123 8.24 -0.43 8.93
C LEU A 123 7.54 -1.36 9.93
N ARG A 124 7.22 -0.85 11.10
CA ARG A 124 6.61 -1.63 12.18
C ARG A 124 5.34 -2.35 11.74
N ASP A 125 4.52 -1.71 10.91
CA ASP A 125 3.24 -2.26 10.48
C ASP A 125 3.39 -3.54 9.66
N PHE A 126 4.54 -3.74 9.02
CA PHE A 126 4.78 -4.86 8.11
C PHE A 126 5.81 -5.87 8.61
N GLN A 127 6.56 -5.55 9.68
CA GLN A 127 7.61 -6.45 10.19
C GLN A 127 7.07 -7.77 10.73
N ARG A 128 5.80 -7.82 11.08
CA ARG A 128 5.15 -9.01 11.64
C ARG A 128 4.53 -9.91 10.58
N VAL A 129 4.72 -9.60 9.30
CA VAL A 129 4.31 -10.46 8.20
C VAL A 129 5.50 -11.35 7.83
N PRO A 130 5.43 -12.67 8.11
CA PRO A 130 6.58 -13.55 7.89
C PRO A 130 7.01 -13.61 6.44
N GLY A 131 8.32 -13.55 6.19
CA GLY A 131 8.90 -13.68 4.86
C GLY A 131 8.82 -12.43 3.99
N LEU A 132 8.23 -11.35 4.49
CA LEU A 132 8.07 -10.12 3.72
C LEU A 132 9.33 -9.26 3.78
N THR A 133 9.80 -8.81 2.62
CA THR A 133 10.85 -7.80 2.53
C THR A 133 10.21 -6.42 2.54
N VAL A 134 10.68 -5.57 3.45
CA VAL A 134 10.14 -4.23 3.65
C VAL A 134 11.20 -3.18 3.38
N VAL A 135 10.87 -2.21 2.56
CA VAL A 135 11.77 -1.11 2.18
C VAL A 135 11.24 0.19 2.78
N ARG A 136 12.09 0.90 3.50
CA ARG A 136 11.73 2.19 4.08
C ARG A 136 11.76 3.28 3.01
N LEU A 137 10.69 4.04 2.91
CA LEU A 137 10.58 5.16 1.98
C LEU A 137 10.24 6.46 2.69
#